data_3adc769a063344dbc146031ed3d19293
#
_entry.id   3adc769a063344dbc146031ed3d19293
#
_cell.length_a   1.000
_cell.length_b   1.000
_cell.length_c   1.000
_cell.angle_alpha   90.00
_cell.angle_beta   90.00
_cell.angle_gamma   90.00
#
_symmetry.space_group_name_H-M   'P 1'
#
loop_
_entity.id
_entity.type
_entity.pdbx_description
1 polymer ?
#
loop_
_entity_poly.entity_id
_entity_poly.type
_entity_poly.pdbx_seq_one_letter_code
_entity_poly.pdbx_strand_id
1 'polypeptide(L)'
;AVISNIGGETVEKLTRAFYDRDTLTVARELLGKRLVRVIDGRPLTLRITETEAYIGRLDKACHAYGYKRTARTETLFAPPGTAYIYLIYGMYHCLNFVTEAAGEPAAVLLRAGEPVSPADADAMAQSRFGCSAEEMSPYQRKNFLNGPGKLCKALKLTKAQNGLSLLGDEL
;
A
#
# COMPACT_ATOMS: atom_id res chain seq x y z
N ALA A 1 -5.79 6.95 -3.00
CA ALA A 1 -6.19 6.33 -4.28
C ALA A 1 -4.99 5.74 -5.00
N VAL A 2 -5.22 4.69 -5.78
CA VAL A 2 -4.22 4.18 -6.71
C VAL A 2 -4.61 4.63 -8.11
N ILE A 3 -3.64 5.18 -8.83
CA ILE A 3 -3.84 5.75 -10.16
C ILE A 3 -2.88 5.13 -11.18
N SER A 4 -3.33 5.09 -12.42
CA SER A 4 -2.49 4.72 -13.57
C SER A 4 -2.36 5.89 -14.53
N ASN A 5 -1.22 5.97 -15.22
CA ASN A 5 -1.07 6.87 -16.36
C ASN A 5 -1.53 6.13 -17.60
N ILE A 6 -2.48 6.70 -18.33
CA ILE A 6 -2.87 6.24 -19.64
C ILE A 6 -2.40 7.31 -20.63
N GLY A 7 -1.45 6.98 -21.49
CA GLY A 7 -1.06 7.75 -22.66
C GLY A 7 -0.88 9.26 -22.43
N GLY A 8 0.20 9.62 -21.75
CA GLY A 8 0.74 10.98 -21.79
C GLY A 8 0.15 12.03 -20.85
N GLU A 9 -1.14 12.05 -20.53
CA GLU A 9 -1.71 13.11 -19.68
C GLU A 9 -2.94 12.72 -18.86
N THR A 10 -3.58 11.58 -19.10
CA THR A 10 -4.78 11.21 -18.35
C THR A 10 -4.43 10.35 -17.14
N VAL A 11 -4.72 10.86 -15.94
CA VAL A 11 -4.62 10.12 -14.69
C VAL A 11 -5.96 9.45 -14.44
N GLU A 12 -5.98 8.11 -14.38
CA GLU A 12 -7.18 7.34 -14.09
C GLU A 12 -7.06 6.66 -12.73
N LYS A 13 -8.05 6.91 -11.87
CA LYS A 13 -8.18 6.25 -10.58
C LYS A 13 -8.64 4.81 -10.78
N LEU A 14 -7.95 3.85 -10.15
CA LEU A 14 -8.36 2.45 -10.22
C LEU A 14 -9.70 2.25 -9.52
N THR A 15 -10.58 1.50 -10.18
CA THR A 15 -11.93 1.22 -9.68
C THR A 15 -11.97 -0.06 -8.86
N ARG A 16 -13.09 -0.33 -8.19
CA ARG A 16 -13.30 -1.59 -7.46
C ARG A 16 -13.10 -2.82 -8.35
N ALA A 17 -13.53 -2.75 -9.61
CA ALA A 17 -13.36 -3.83 -10.58
C ALA A 17 -11.88 -4.21 -10.82
N PHE A 18 -10.95 -3.28 -10.64
CA PHE A 18 -9.52 -3.59 -10.71
C PHE A 18 -9.09 -4.55 -9.60
N TYR A 19 -9.58 -4.34 -8.38
CA TYR A 19 -9.22 -5.14 -7.20
C TYR A 19 -10.03 -6.44 -7.10
N ASP A 20 -11.25 -6.46 -7.66
CA ASP A 20 -12.15 -7.63 -7.64
C ASP A 20 -11.75 -8.64 -8.73
N ARG A 21 -10.53 -9.12 -8.63
CA ARG A 21 -9.92 -10.08 -9.56
C ARG A 21 -8.96 -10.99 -8.82
N ASP A 22 -8.43 -11.96 -9.52
CA ASP A 22 -7.37 -12.85 -9.02
C ASP A 22 -6.20 -12.07 -8.39
N THR A 23 -5.84 -12.43 -7.18
CA THR A 23 -4.85 -11.71 -6.37
C THR A 23 -3.48 -11.61 -7.04
N LEU A 24 -3.02 -12.68 -7.71
CA LEU A 24 -1.74 -12.67 -8.42
C LEU A 24 -1.75 -11.70 -9.60
N THR A 25 -2.86 -11.65 -10.32
CA THR A 25 -3.05 -10.70 -11.43
C THR A 25 -3.01 -9.27 -10.91
N VAL A 26 -3.74 -8.97 -9.84
CA VAL A 26 -3.75 -7.64 -9.22
C VAL A 26 -2.35 -7.26 -8.73
N ALA A 27 -1.64 -8.18 -8.07
CA ALA A 27 -0.28 -7.93 -7.57
C ALA A 27 0.68 -7.53 -8.72
N ARG A 28 0.61 -8.22 -9.84
CA ARG A 28 1.45 -7.93 -11.01
C ARG A 28 1.09 -6.58 -11.65
N GLU A 29 -0.19 -6.31 -11.81
CA GLU A 29 -0.66 -5.08 -12.46
C GLU A 29 -0.54 -3.83 -11.57
N LEU A 30 -0.40 -3.97 -10.27
CA LEU A 30 -0.08 -2.87 -9.37
C LEU A 30 1.33 -2.33 -9.55
N LEU A 31 2.26 -3.13 -10.06
CA LEU A 31 3.63 -2.68 -10.31
C LEU A 31 3.63 -1.52 -11.31
N GLY A 32 4.31 -0.42 -10.94
CA GLY A 32 4.35 0.81 -11.72
C GLY A 32 3.17 1.75 -11.52
N LYS A 33 2.11 1.33 -10.86
CA LYS A 33 1.00 2.21 -10.47
C LYS A 33 1.44 3.19 -9.38
N ARG A 34 0.72 4.29 -9.25
CA ARG A 34 0.98 5.32 -8.27
C ARG A 34 -0.03 5.26 -7.13
N LEU A 35 0.46 5.16 -5.91
CA LEU A 35 -0.33 5.30 -4.71
C LEU A 35 -0.29 6.76 -4.27
N VAL A 36 -1.46 7.38 -4.13
CA VAL A 36 -1.60 8.77 -3.69
C VAL A 36 -2.18 8.78 -2.28
N ARG A 37 -1.39 9.27 -1.34
CA ARG A 37 -1.80 9.55 0.04
C ARG A 37 -2.04 11.04 0.20
N VAL A 38 -3.19 11.44 0.68
CA VAL A 38 -3.49 12.86 0.96
C VAL A 38 -3.40 13.12 2.46
N ILE A 39 -2.52 14.03 2.86
CA ILE A 39 -2.31 14.44 4.25
C ILE A 39 -2.48 15.96 4.32
N ASP A 40 -3.43 16.43 5.13
CA ASP A 40 -3.74 17.86 5.27
C ASP A 40 -3.92 18.57 3.91
N GLY A 41 -4.64 17.92 3.00
CA GLY A 41 -4.92 18.43 1.66
C GLY A 41 -3.74 18.36 0.68
N ARG A 42 -2.61 17.82 1.08
CA ARG A 42 -1.41 17.70 0.24
C ARG A 42 -1.23 16.26 -0.26
N PRO A 43 -1.16 16.04 -1.56
CA PRO A 43 -0.90 14.71 -2.12
C PRO A 43 0.57 14.32 -1.92
N LEU A 44 0.77 13.06 -1.56
CA LEU A 44 2.07 12.41 -1.45
C LEU A 44 2.01 11.16 -2.32
N THR A 45 2.85 11.09 -3.35
CA THR A 45 2.73 10.07 -4.39
C THR A 45 3.94 9.14 -4.40
N LEU A 46 3.64 7.84 -4.39
CA LEU A 46 4.62 6.76 -4.43
C LEU A 46 4.33 5.86 -5.64
N ARG A 47 5.37 5.55 -6.44
CA ARG A 47 5.27 4.50 -7.45
C ARG A 47 5.55 3.15 -6.81
N ILE A 48 4.68 2.19 -7.04
CA ILE A 48 4.80 0.84 -6.49
C ILE A 48 5.84 0.06 -7.30
N THR A 49 6.85 -0.50 -6.62
CA THR A 49 7.95 -1.25 -7.26
C THR A 49 8.01 -2.71 -6.85
N GLU A 50 7.45 -3.08 -5.69
CA GLU A 50 7.38 -4.47 -5.24
C GLU A 50 6.03 -4.75 -4.56
N THR A 51 5.47 -5.90 -4.90
CA THR A 51 4.24 -6.42 -4.31
C THR A 51 4.38 -7.90 -3.95
N GLU A 52 3.53 -8.38 -3.05
CA GLU A 52 3.46 -9.78 -2.65
C GLU A 52 2.00 -10.18 -2.47
N ALA A 53 1.59 -11.28 -3.11
CA ALA A 53 0.21 -11.75 -3.07
C ALA A 53 -0.01 -12.73 -1.92
N TYR A 54 -1.11 -12.56 -1.18
CA TYR A 54 -1.56 -13.47 -0.13
C TYR A 54 -2.96 -13.99 -0.44
N ILE A 55 -3.06 -15.28 -0.76
CA ILE A 55 -4.32 -15.95 -1.09
C ILE A 55 -4.82 -16.66 0.17
N GLY A 56 -5.61 -15.95 0.96
CA GLY A 56 -5.90 -16.25 2.36
C GLY A 56 -6.30 -17.67 2.70
N ARG A 57 -7.23 -18.27 1.97
CA ARG A 57 -7.77 -19.59 2.30
C ARG A 57 -6.78 -20.74 2.05
N LEU A 58 -5.85 -20.57 1.12
CA LEU A 58 -4.92 -21.61 0.67
C LEU A 58 -3.48 -21.35 1.11
N ASP A 59 -3.16 -20.13 1.43
CA ASP A 59 -1.80 -19.70 1.75
C ASP A 59 -1.57 -19.71 3.26
N LYS A 60 -0.73 -20.63 3.72
CA LYS A 60 -0.36 -20.74 5.14
C LYS A 60 0.36 -19.52 5.69
N ALA A 61 0.94 -18.70 4.83
CA ALA A 61 1.58 -17.43 5.23
C ALA A 61 0.55 -16.33 5.46
N CYS A 62 -0.67 -16.46 4.98
CA CYS A 62 -1.73 -15.49 5.19
C CYS A 62 -2.32 -15.59 6.59
N HIS A 63 -2.57 -14.44 7.23
CA HIS A 63 -3.18 -14.38 8.56
C HIS A 63 -4.58 -14.99 8.63
N ALA A 64 -5.30 -15.07 7.51
CA ALA A 64 -6.64 -15.63 7.40
C ALA A 64 -6.66 -17.05 6.78
N TYR A 65 -5.54 -17.77 6.85
CA TYR A 65 -5.47 -19.14 6.37
C TYR A 65 -6.64 -19.98 6.89
N GLY A 66 -7.29 -20.73 6.00
CA GLY A 66 -8.46 -21.53 6.33
C GLY A 66 -9.68 -20.72 6.74
N TYR A 67 -9.84 -19.49 6.23
CA TYR A 67 -10.91 -18.54 6.60
C TYR A 67 -10.91 -18.12 8.08
N LYS A 68 -9.75 -18.17 8.73
CA LYS A 68 -9.62 -17.74 10.12
C LYS A 68 -9.96 -16.25 10.25
N ARG A 69 -11.08 -15.96 10.91
CA ARG A 69 -11.60 -14.61 11.13
C ARG A 69 -11.38 -14.20 12.57
N THR A 70 -10.68 -13.10 12.77
CA THR A 70 -10.36 -12.51 14.07
C THR A 70 -10.51 -10.99 13.97
N ALA A 71 -10.53 -10.30 15.09
CA ALA A 71 -10.55 -8.83 15.08
C ALA A 71 -9.40 -8.23 14.24
N ARG A 72 -8.24 -8.90 14.21
CA ARG A 72 -7.08 -8.49 13.40
C ARG A 72 -7.30 -8.69 11.90
N THR A 73 -7.94 -9.79 11.51
CA THR A 73 -8.11 -10.18 10.10
C THR A 73 -9.43 -9.73 9.50
N GLU A 74 -10.32 -9.12 10.28
CA GLU A 74 -11.66 -8.72 9.85
C GLU A 74 -11.64 -7.92 8.54
N THR A 75 -10.72 -6.97 8.40
CA THR A 75 -10.60 -6.13 7.20
C THR A 75 -10.25 -6.91 5.94
N LEU A 76 -9.60 -8.09 6.04
CA LEU A 76 -9.33 -8.96 4.89
C LEU A 76 -10.61 -9.49 4.23
N PHE A 77 -11.72 -9.55 4.97
CA PHE A 77 -13.03 -10.00 4.47
C PHE A 77 -13.87 -8.85 3.90
N ALA A 78 -13.35 -7.63 3.92
CA ALA A 78 -14.00 -6.45 3.37
C ALA A 78 -14.07 -6.49 1.83
N PRO A 79 -14.86 -5.59 1.21
CA PRO A 79 -14.88 -5.48 -0.25
C PRO A 79 -13.50 -5.22 -0.86
N PRO A 80 -13.24 -5.70 -2.08
CA PRO A 80 -11.99 -5.42 -2.79
C PRO A 80 -11.77 -3.91 -2.97
N GLY A 81 -10.52 -3.47 -2.90
CA GLY A 81 -10.18 -2.04 -2.89
C GLY A 81 -10.25 -1.40 -1.50
N THR A 82 -10.19 -2.20 -0.45
CA THR A 82 -10.06 -1.74 0.94
C THR A 82 -8.61 -1.83 1.39
N ALA A 83 -8.11 -0.82 2.10
CA ALA A 83 -6.80 -0.85 2.72
C ALA A 83 -6.83 -1.70 4.00
N TYR A 84 -5.98 -2.71 4.06
CA TYR A 84 -5.76 -3.52 5.25
C TYR A 84 -4.38 -3.20 5.83
N ILE A 85 -4.36 -2.62 7.03
CA ILE A 85 -3.12 -2.25 7.71
C ILE A 85 -3.04 -2.97 9.04
N TYR A 86 -1.95 -3.69 9.26
CA TYR A 86 -1.68 -4.37 10.51
C TYR A 86 -0.30 -4.01 11.05
N LEU A 87 -0.14 -4.18 12.36
CA LEU A 87 1.12 -3.96 13.07
C LEU A 87 1.87 -5.29 13.21
N ILE A 88 3.14 -5.30 12.84
CA ILE A 88 4.04 -6.45 12.98
C ILE A 88 5.17 -6.12 13.96
N TYR A 89 5.56 -7.08 14.78
CA TYR A 89 6.59 -6.93 15.83
C TYR A 89 6.36 -5.76 16.79
N GLY A 90 5.11 -5.31 16.95
CA GLY A 90 4.75 -4.19 17.81
C GLY A 90 5.25 -2.81 17.35
N MET A 91 5.87 -2.70 16.16
CA MET A 91 6.50 -1.45 15.74
C MET A 91 6.33 -1.08 14.26
N TYR A 92 6.06 -2.03 13.38
CA TYR A 92 5.96 -1.78 11.94
C TYR A 92 4.55 -2.00 11.41
N HIS A 93 4.05 -1.04 10.63
CA HIS A 93 2.80 -1.19 9.91
C HIS A 93 3.04 -1.75 8.51
N CYS A 94 2.11 -2.57 8.04
CA CYS A 94 2.15 -3.17 6.71
C CYS A 94 0.85 -2.82 5.98
N LEU A 95 0.95 -2.21 4.79
CA LEU A 95 -0.19 -1.87 3.94
C LEU A 95 -0.46 -2.96 2.93
N ASN A 96 -1.70 -3.44 2.96
CA ASN A 96 -2.22 -4.41 1.99
C ASN A 96 -3.45 -3.83 1.29
N PHE A 97 -3.66 -4.24 0.04
CA PHE A 97 -4.88 -3.96 -0.71
C PHE A 97 -5.72 -5.23 -0.78
N VAL A 98 -6.93 -5.19 -0.24
CA VAL A 98 -7.87 -6.31 -0.30
C VAL A 98 -8.29 -6.55 -1.75
N THR A 99 -8.26 -7.81 -2.18
CA THR A 99 -8.59 -8.27 -3.52
C THR A 99 -9.68 -9.33 -3.47
N GLU A 100 -10.17 -9.76 -4.64
CA GLU A 100 -11.23 -10.77 -4.80
C GLU A 100 -12.56 -10.34 -4.15
N ALA A 101 -13.58 -11.17 -4.23
CA ALA A 101 -14.89 -10.81 -3.73
C ALA A 101 -14.91 -10.63 -2.21
N ALA A 102 -15.81 -9.79 -1.71
CA ALA A 102 -16.03 -9.63 -0.27
C ALA A 102 -16.29 -11.00 0.39
N GLY A 103 -15.65 -11.24 1.53
CA GLY A 103 -15.70 -12.54 2.20
C GLY A 103 -14.58 -13.51 1.80
N GLU A 104 -13.84 -13.22 0.72
CA GLU A 104 -12.62 -13.93 0.35
C GLU A 104 -11.40 -13.21 0.95
N PRO A 105 -10.69 -13.84 1.90
CA PRO A 105 -9.58 -13.17 2.60
C PRO A 105 -8.29 -13.21 1.79
N ALA A 106 -8.20 -12.34 0.79
CA ALA A 106 -7.04 -12.23 -0.07
C ALA A 106 -6.59 -10.78 -0.19
N ALA A 107 -5.29 -10.54 -0.28
CA ALA A 107 -4.74 -9.20 -0.36
C ALA A 107 -3.37 -9.18 -1.03
N VAL A 108 -2.98 -7.98 -1.50
CA VAL A 108 -1.65 -7.69 -2.00
C VAL A 108 -0.92 -6.80 -0.99
N LEU A 109 0.22 -7.26 -0.49
CA LEU A 109 1.12 -6.48 0.35
C LEU A 109 1.97 -5.56 -0.53
N LEU A 110 2.05 -4.28 -0.19
CA LEU A 110 3.00 -3.35 -0.79
C LEU A 110 4.34 -3.46 -0.06
N ARG A 111 5.40 -3.85 -0.79
CA ARG A 111 6.71 -4.10 -0.20
C ARG A 111 7.72 -3.00 -0.42
N ALA A 112 7.66 -2.34 -1.56
CA ALA A 112 8.58 -1.26 -1.88
C ALA A 112 7.98 -0.27 -2.88
N GLY A 113 8.55 0.91 -2.92
CA GLY A 113 8.17 1.96 -3.85
C GLY A 113 9.26 2.99 -4.01
N GLU A 114 8.98 3.98 -4.85
CA GLU A 114 9.85 5.14 -5.07
C GLU A 114 9.02 6.42 -5.14
N PRO A 115 9.56 7.57 -4.70
CA PRO A 115 8.85 8.84 -4.83
C PRO A 115 8.71 9.22 -6.31
N VAL A 116 7.64 9.92 -6.66
CA VAL A 116 7.34 10.31 -8.04
C VAL A 116 7.96 11.67 -8.38
N SER A 117 8.06 12.56 -7.40
CA SER A 117 8.61 13.90 -7.57
C SER A 117 9.66 14.22 -6.49
N PRO A 118 10.49 15.29 -6.69
CA PRO A 118 11.38 15.76 -5.62
C PRO A 118 10.65 16.16 -4.34
N ALA A 119 9.46 16.77 -4.45
CA ALA A 119 8.63 17.11 -3.30
C ALA A 119 8.15 15.87 -2.54
N ASP A 120 7.76 14.82 -3.25
CA ASP A 120 7.41 13.53 -2.65
C ASP A 120 8.61 12.92 -1.92
N ALA A 121 9.78 12.95 -2.55
CA ALA A 121 11.03 12.46 -1.96
C ALA A 121 11.38 13.18 -0.66
N ASP A 122 11.28 14.50 -0.63
CA ASP A 122 11.55 15.31 0.56
C ASP A 122 10.55 15.01 1.69
N ALA A 123 9.27 14.94 1.39
CA ALA A 123 8.24 14.63 2.38
C ALA A 123 8.44 13.23 2.98
N MET A 124 8.77 12.25 2.16
CA MET A 124 9.05 10.88 2.60
C MET A 124 10.34 10.79 3.42
N ALA A 125 11.40 11.49 3.01
CA ALA A 125 12.68 11.55 3.75
C ALA A 125 12.47 12.21 5.11
N GLN A 126 11.69 13.28 5.17
CA GLN A 126 11.34 13.94 6.42
C GLN A 126 10.62 13.00 7.38
N SER A 127 9.65 12.24 6.88
CA SER A 127 8.90 11.25 7.69
C SER A 127 9.76 10.08 8.14
N ARG A 128 10.71 9.64 7.30
CA ARG A 128 11.60 8.51 7.59
C ARG A 128 12.76 8.88 8.50
N PHE A 129 13.42 10.01 8.24
CA PHE A 129 14.74 10.34 8.80
C PHE A 129 14.84 11.75 9.37
N GLY A 130 13.84 12.60 9.21
CA GLY A 130 13.87 13.98 9.69
C GLY A 130 14.82 14.88 8.90
N CYS A 131 15.07 14.58 7.63
CA CYS A 131 15.93 15.36 6.74
C CYS A 131 15.34 15.47 5.34
N SER A 132 15.89 16.34 4.48
CA SER A 132 15.52 16.39 3.07
C SER A 132 16.09 15.19 2.31
N ALA A 133 15.59 14.95 1.09
CA ALA A 133 16.08 13.85 0.26
C ALA A 133 17.57 14.01 -0.09
N GLU A 134 18.03 15.23 -0.31
CA GLU A 134 19.44 15.51 -0.62
C GLU A 134 20.37 15.22 0.56
N GLU A 135 19.89 15.46 1.78
CA GLU A 135 20.66 15.23 3.02
C GLU A 135 20.75 13.78 3.45
N MET A 136 20.02 12.87 2.81
CA MET A 136 20.08 11.46 3.15
C MET A 136 21.49 10.91 2.96
N SER A 137 22.00 10.18 3.96
CA SER A 137 23.24 9.42 3.85
C SER A 137 23.13 8.28 2.81
N PRO A 138 24.24 7.70 2.31
CA PRO A 138 24.19 6.53 1.43
C PRO A 138 23.40 5.36 2.04
N TYR A 139 23.53 5.12 3.34
CA TYR A 139 22.76 4.10 4.06
C TYR A 139 21.25 4.40 4.03
N GLN A 140 20.86 5.65 4.30
CA GLN A 140 19.46 6.07 4.27
C GLN A 140 18.86 5.95 2.87
N ARG A 141 19.60 6.33 1.83
CA ARG A 141 19.18 6.17 0.42
C ARG A 141 18.93 4.71 0.08
N LYS A 142 19.84 3.82 0.46
CA LYS A 142 19.72 2.38 0.25
C LYS A 142 18.53 1.77 0.99
N ASN A 143 18.17 2.33 2.15
CA ASN A 143 17.12 1.82 3.03
C ASN A 143 15.88 2.72 3.07
N PHE A 144 15.61 3.45 2.00
CA PHE A 144 14.58 4.49 1.97
C PHE A 144 13.15 3.91 1.99
N LEU A 145 12.77 3.18 0.94
CA LEU A 145 11.41 2.69 0.72
C LEU A 145 11.36 1.20 0.33
N ASN A 146 12.37 0.44 0.70
CA ASN A 146 12.55 -0.96 0.37
C ASN A 146 12.09 -1.89 1.51
N GLY A 147 10.86 -1.77 1.93
CA GLY A 147 10.25 -2.62 2.93
C GLY A 147 8.88 -2.12 3.34
N PRO A 148 7.94 -3.02 3.74
CA PRO A 148 6.57 -2.63 4.09
C PRO A 148 6.49 -1.60 5.20
N GLY A 149 7.25 -1.78 6.27
CA GLY A 149 7.29 -0.84 7.40
C GLY A 149 7.89 0.51 7.04
N LYS A 150 8.93 0.52 6.20
CA LYS A 150 9.56 1.75 5.70
C LYS A 150 8.58 2.55 4.84
N LEU A 151 7.86 1.86 3.95
CA LEU A 151 6.84 2.45 3.10
C LEU A 151 5.71 3.10 3.92
N CYS A 152 5.16 2.39 4.89
CA CYS A 152 4.11 2.94 5.75
C CYS A 152 4.60 4.14 6.57
N LYS A 153 5.82 4.11 7.09
CA LYS A 153 6.39 5.23 7.82
C LYS A 153 6.56 6.47 6.91
N ALA A 154 7.04 6.26 5.70
CA ALA A 154 7.21 7.34 4.72
C ALA A 154 5.88 8.01 4.35
N LEU A 155 4.80 7.23 4.26
CA LEU A 155 3.45 7.71 3.93
C LEU A 155 2.61 8.08 5.16
N LYS A 156 3.18 8.02 6.35
CA LYS A 156 2.47 8.25 7.64
C LYS A 156 1.21 7.41 7.75
N LEU A 157 1.30 6.14 7.38
CA LEU A 157 0.23 5.17 7.51
C LEU A 157 0.35 4.41 8.82
N THR A 158 -0.76 4.34 9.55
CA THR A 158 -0.90 3.59 10.79
C THR A 158 -2.20 2.78 10.78
N LYS A 159 -2.56 2.19 11.90
CA LYS A 159 -3.87 1.54 12.07
C LYS A 159 -5.05 2.50 11.85
N ALA A 160 -4.85 3.81 11.98
CA ALA A 160 -5.90 4.79 11.76
C ALA A 160 -6.45 4.74 10.33
N GLN A 161 -5.64 4.33 9.35
CA GLN A 161 -6.06 4.19 7.96
C GLN A 161 -6.53 2.78 7.60
N ASN A 162 -6.52 1.83 8.54
CA ASN A 162 -7.06 0.49 8.30
C ASN A 162 -8.56 0.56 8.00
N GLY A 163 -8.98 -0.09 6.93
CA GLY A 163 -10.38 -0.09 6.49
C GLY A 163 -10.76 1.04 5.54
N LEU A 164 -9.85 1.98 5.24
CA LEU A 164 -10.11 3.02 4.25
C LEU A 164 -10.33 2.42 2.85
N SER A 165 -11.23 3.06 2.11
CA SER A 165 -11.43 2.72 0.70
C SER A 165 -10.33 3.33 -0.16
N LEU A 166 -9.71 2.51 -1.01
CA LEU A 166 -8.76 2.96 -2.03
C LEU A 166 -9.46 3.69 -3.19
N LEU A 167 -10.79 3.71 -3.19
CA LEU A 167 -11.61 4.46 -4.15
C LEU A 167 -11.91 5.88 -3.65
N GLY A 168 -11.55 6.19 -2.41
CA GLY A 168 -11.71 7.49 -1.78
C GLY A 168 -10.59 8.47 -2.12
N ASP A 169 -10.50 9.55 -1.34
CA ASP A 169 -9.57 10.65 -1.60
C ASP A 169 -8.41 10.73 -0.61
N GLU A 170 -8.45 9.98 0.49
CA GLU A 170 -7.42 10.01 1.52
C GLU A 170 -6.25 9.05 1.22
N LEU A 171 -6.55 7.88 0.68
CA LEU A 171 -5.61 6.84 0.32
C LEU A 171 -6.02 6.14 -0.97
#